data_1e0004e4689ad1582f1fde9e24b0f6ca
#
_entry.id   1e0004e4689ad1582f1fde9e24b0f6ca
#
_cell.length_a   1.000
_cell.length_b   1.000
_cell.length_c   1.000
_cell.angle_alpha   90.00
_cell.angle_beta   90.00
_cell.angle_gamma   90.00
#
_symmetry.space_group_name_H-M   'P 1'
#
loop_
_entity.id
_entity.type
_entity.pdbx_description
1 polymer ?
#
loop_
_entity_poly.entity_id
_entity_poly.type
_entity_poly.pdbx_seq_one_letter_code
_entity_poly.pdbx_strand_id
1 'polypeptide(L)'
;MSITRRAAIAAISMLSVLSLAACGGSASNSSTGAASGAASSSASAGAEKATGKVTVLAAASLQGAFEEIEKTVEQDNPGLDISFDFQGSQDLVASLANGNSADVLATANNSTMKEASDQKLVGTQTEFATNVLTLIVPKGNPKKITGLASSLDGANLVTCAAEVPCGEATKKLTNALGVTLNPVSEEQKVTDVRGKVESGEADAGIVYTTDAAAAKDKVDKIDIPDSGVVNHYPIAQTANPENAAGAKVFIDAVTGKTGQEVLARYGFGAPGNATAGASAGASSSAGSSTAPSQAATSGESASPQAAKSTAETTAP
;
A
#
# COMPACT_ATOMS: atom_id res chain seq x y z
N MET A 1 19.90 -49.53 1.93
CA MET A 1 20.04 -50.07 0.57
C MET A 1 20.46 -48.96 -0.35
N SER A 2 21.73 -48.97 -0.72
CA SER A 2 22.33 -47.99 -1.64
C SER A 2 22.07 -48.40 -3.08
N ILE A 3 21.76 -47.49 -3.97
CA ILE A 3 22.02 -47.63 -5.40
C ILE A 3 22.48 -46.27 -5.94
N THR A 4 23.75 -46.26 -6.27
CA THR A 4 24.51 -45.27 -7.04
C THR A 4 24.37 -45.51 -8.56
N ARG A 5 24.77 -44.46 -9.33
CA ARG A 5 25.23 -44.42 -10.74
C ARG A 5 24.24 -43.80 -11.72
N ARG A 6 24.60 -42.98 -12.74
CA ARG A 6 25.92 -42.66 -13.35
C ARG A 6 25.81 -41.36 -14.13
N ALA A 7 26.90 -40.65 -14.26
CA ALA A 7 27.19 -39.53 -15.14
C ALA A 7 27.17 -39.94 -16.63
N ALA A 8 26.82 -38.97 -17.52
CA ALA A 8 27.24 -39.01 -18.91
C ALA A 8 27.56 -37.59 -19.38
N ILE A 9 28.84 -37.38 -19.64
CA ILE A 9 29.47 -36.23 -20.27
C ILE A 9 29.38 -36.45 -21.79
N ALA A 10 28.97 -35.47 -22.57
CA ALA A 10 29.23 -35.40 -24.01
C ALA A 10 29.61 -33.99 -24.39
N ALA A 11 30.88 -33.79 -24.60
CA ALA A 11 31.45 -32.61 -25.27
C ALA A 11 31.49 -32.89 -26.79
N ILE A 12 31.07 -31.92 -27.59
CA ILE A 12 31.44 -31.87 -29.02
C ILE A 12 31.80 -30.43 -29.36
N SER A 13 32.99 -30.37 -30.01
CA SER A 13 33.76 -29.19 -30.37
C SER A 13 33.38 -28.57 -31.73
N MET A 14 33.73 -27.29 -31.85
CA MET A 14 34.27 -26.57 -33.02
C MET A 14 33.54 -26.61 -34.38
N LEU A 15 33.28 -25.44 -34.96
CA LEU A 15 34.02 -25.00 -36.15
C LEU A 15 33.86 -23.49 -36.41
N SER A 16 35.01 -22.82 -36.54
CA SER A 16 35.23 -21.44 -36.92
C SER A 16 35.08 -21.28 -38.45
N VAL A 17 34.51 -20.18 -38.95
CA VAL A 17 34.78 -19.67 -40.30
C VAL A 17 34.97 -18.15 -40.23
N LEU A 18 36.22 -17.74 -40.44
CA LEU A 18 36.64 -16.40 -40.83
C LEU A 18 36.28 -16.16 -42.31
N SER A 19 35.79 -15.01 -42.66
CA SER A 19 35.96 -14.45 -44.00
C SER A 19 36.18 -12.93 -43.89
N LEU A 20 37.41 -12.55 -44.18
CA LEU A 20 37.83 -11.21 -44.57
C LEU A 20 37.51 -11.00 -46.04
N ALA A 21 37.02 -9.82 -46.39
CA ALA A 21 37.25 -9.23 -47.71
C ALA A 21 37.37 -7.72 -47.57
N ALA A 22 38.49 -7.24 -48.04
CA ALA A 22 38.98 -5.86 -48.02
C ALA A 22 38.77 -5.16 -49.40
N CYS A 23 39.17 -3.88 -49.40
CA CYS A 23 39.42 -2.98 -50.56
C CYS A 23 38.19 -2.20 -51.04
N GLY A 24 38.20 -0.89 -51.16
CA GLY A 24 39.27 0.11 -51.38
C GLY A 24 38.71 1.12 -52.36
N GLY A 25 39.01 2.41 -52.23
CA GLY A 25 38.74 3.37 -53.30
C GLY A 25 38.45 4.80 -52.79
N SER A 26 39.51 5.58 -52.72
CA SER A 26 39.43 7.04 -52.62
C SER A 26 38.97 7.68 -53.94
N ALA A 27 38.15 8.71 -53.83
CA ALA A 27 38.22 9.86 -54.74
C ALA A 27 37.49 11.08 -54.15
N SER A 28 38.25 12.13 -53.99
CA SER A 28 37.81 13.49 -53.68
C SER A 28 36.96 14.07 -54.84
N ASN A 29 35.91 14.78 -54.51
CA ASN A 29 35.60 16.01 -55.26
C ASN A 29 34.71 16.97 -54.46
N SER A 30 35.14 18.20 -54.39
CA SER A 30 34.45 19.36 -53.82
C SER A 30 33.32 19.82 -54.74
N SER A 31 32.20 20.23 -54.17
CA SER A 31 31.52 21.51 -54.51
C SER A 31 30.21 21.72 -53.76
N THR A 32 30.18 22.80 -53.07
CA THR A 32 29.13 23.81 -52.83
C THR A 32 27.65 23.45 -52.98
N GLY A 33 26.92 23.68 -51.88
CA GLY A 33 25.68 24.46 -51.98
C GLY A 33 24.40 23.74 -51.70
N ALA A 34 23.68 24.32 -50.78
CA ALA A 34 22.25 24.36 -50.58
C ALA A 34 21.72 23.69 -49.31
N ALA A 35 21.23 24.54 -48.47
CA ALA A 35 20.37 24.24 -47.30
C ALA A 35 19.18 23.39 -47.74
N SER A 36 18.99 22.31 -47.06
CA SER A 36 17.69 21.64 -47.02
C SER A 36 17.45 21.11 -45.61
N GLY A 37 16.33 21.52 -45.10
CA GLY A 37 15.87 21.29 -43.74
C GLY A 37 16.02 19.83 -43.29
N ALA A 38 16.68 19.66 -42.21
CA ALA A 38 16.57 18.45 -41.40
C ALA A 38 15.15 18.39 -40.88
N ALA A 39 14.29 17.66 -41.58
CA ALA A 39 13.07 17.16 -40.98
C ALA A 39 13.51 16.21 -39.86
N SER A 40 13.50 16.72 -38.63
CA SER A 40 13.46 15.85 -37.45
C SER A 40 12.21 14.99 -37.54
N SER A 41 12.35 13.82 -38.13
CA SER A 41 11.41 12.75 -37.91
C SER A 41 11.53 12.38 -36.46
N SER A 42 10.70 13.03 -35.61
CA SER A 42 10.31 12.49 -34.32
C SER A 42 9.63 11.17 -34.62
N ALA A 43 10.41 10.11 -34.75
CA ALA A 43 9.89 8.77 -34.61
C ALA A 43 9.29 8.74 -33.19
N SER A 44 7.99 8.84 -33.12
CA SER A 44 7.22 8.36 -31.97
C SER A 44 7.56 6.89 -31.89
N ALA A 45 8.61 6.54 -31.13
CA ALA A 45 8.85 5.18 -30.72
C ALA A 45 7.59 4.81 -29.96
N GLY A 46 6.71 4.02 -30.53
CA GLY A 46 5.66 3.36 -29.82
C GLY A 46 6.36 2.65 -28.67
N ALA A 47 6.07 3.06 -27.44
CA ALA A 47 6.64 2.43 -26.27
C ALA A 47 6.35 0.94 -26.40
N GLU A 48 7.40 0.12 -26.54
CA GLU A 48 7.24 -1.34 -26.52
C GLU A 48 6.53 -1.68 -25.23
N LYS A 49 5.40 -2.40 -25.36
CA LYS A 49 4.65 -2.83 -24.18
C LYS A 49 5.51 -3.76 -23.35
N ALA A 50 5.52 -3.57 -22.05
CA ALA A 50 6.23 -4.47 -21.17
C ALA A 50 5.67 -5.89 -21.28
N THR A 51 6.55 -6.89 -21.25
CA THR A 51 6.21 -8.31 -21.35
C THR A 51 7.00 -9.11 -20.32
N GLY A 52 6.65 -10.37 -20.14
CA GLY A 52 7.31 -11.28 -19.20
C GLY A 52 6.70 -11.26 -17.81
N LYS A 53 7.28 -12.06 -16.91
CA LYS A 53 6.78 -12.20 -15.55
C LYS A 53 7.22 -11.03 -14.67
N VAL A 54 6.34 -10.59 -13.79
CA VAL A 54 6.61 -9.63 -12.71
C VAL A 54 6.22 -10.27 -11.39
N THR A 55 7.16 -10.37 -10.47
CA THR A 55 6.91 -10.89 -9.13
C THR A 55 6.80 -9.73 -8.14
N VAL A 56 5.64 -9.62 -7.49
CA VAL A 56 5.29 -8.54 -6.56
C VAL A 56 5.17 -9.10 -5.15
N LEU A 57 6.01 -8.65 -4.24
CA LEU A 57 5.87 -8.88 -2.81
C LEU A 57 5.02 -7.77 -2.22
N ALA A 58 3.85 -8.08 -1.70
CA ALA A 58 2.90 -7.08 -1.24
C ALA A 58 2.32 -7.42 0.15
N ALA A 59 2.15 -6.40 0.98
CA ALA A 59 1.47 -6.56 2.27
C ALA A 59 0.09 -7.20 2.09
N ALA A 60 -0.27 -8.15 2.95
CA ALA A 60 -1.49 -8.95 2.85
C ALA A 60 -2.78 -8.11 2.73
N SER A 61 -2.83 -6.92 3.35
CA SER A 61 -3.97 -5.99 3.26
C SER A 61 -4.20 -5.42 1.86
N LEU A 62 -3.22 -5.51 0.94
CA LEU A 62 -3.29 -5.01 -0.43
C LEU A 62 -3.94 -6.00 -1.41
N GLN A 63 -4.13 -7.25 -0.99
CA GLN A 63 -4.49 -8.36 -1.89
C GLN A 63 -5.62 -8.00 -2.85
N GLY A 64 -6.80 -7.66 -2.36
CA GLY A 64 -7.96 -7.44 -3.23
C GLY A 64 -7.76 -6.28 -4.21
N ALA A 65 -7.16 -5.17 -3.76
CA ALA A 65 -6.92 -4.01 -4.61
C ALA A 65 -5.85 -4.31 -5.68
N PHE A 66 -4.78 -5.02 -5.31
CA PHE A 66 -3.70 -5.34 -6.25
C PHE A 66 -4.12 -6.37 -7.29
N GLU A 67 -4.91 -7.38 -6.92
CA GLU A 67 -5.51 -8.34 -7.86
C GLU A 67 -6.50 -7.68 -8.85
N GLU A 68 -7.12 -6.57 -8.48
CA GLU A 68 -7.96 -5.79 -9.40
C GLU A 68 -7.12 -4.91 -10.33
N ILE A 69 -6.06 -4.27 -9.81
CA ILE A 69 -5.11 -3.47 -10.61
C ILE A 69 -4.39 -4.36 -11.62
N GLU A 70 -3.93 -5.54 -11.20
CA GLU A 70 -3.30 -6.56 -12.08
C GLU A 70 -4.12 -6.80 -13.34
N LYS A 71 -5.41 -7.12 -13.21
CA LYS A 71 -6.30 -7.39 -14.34
C LYS A 71 -6.29 -6.27 -15.37
N THR A 72 -6.28 -5.02 -14.91
CA THR A 72 -6.22 -3.86 -15.81
C THR A 72 -4.84 -3.74 -16.46
N VAL A 73 -3.77 -3.93 -15.69
CA VAL A 73 -2.39 -3.84 -16.20
C VAL A 73 -2.13 -4.89 -17.26
N GLU A 74 -2.56 -6.13 -17.02
CA GLU A 74 -2.37 -7.23 -17.99
C GLU A 74 -3.23 -7.07 -19.25
N GLN A 75 -4.46 -6.55 -19.12
CA GLN A 75 -5.29 -6.19 -20.28
C GLN A 75 -4.63 -5.13 -21.14
N ASP A 76 -4.01 -4.12 -20.54
CA ASP A 76 -3.32 -3.05 -21.25
C ASP A 76 -1.95 -3.49 -21.79
N ASN A 77 -1.36 -4.54 -21.22
CA ASN A 77 -0.05 -5.10 -21.58
C ASN A 77 -0.14 -6.62 -21.80
N PRO A 78 -0.67 -7.08 -22.96
CA PRO A 78 -0.95 -8.49 -23.23
C PRO A 78 0.29 -9.37 -23.33
N GLY A 79 1.17 -9.45 -22.57
CA GLY A 79 2.40 -10.25 -22.54
C GLY A 79 3.07 -10.12 -21.19
N LEU A 80 2.47 -9.31 -20.31
CA LEU A 80 2.88 -9.17 -18.93
C LEU A 80 2.09 -10.20 -18.09
N ASP A 81 2.77 -10.90 -17.18
CA ASP A 81 2.23 -11.88 -16.23
C ASP A 81 2.66 -11.45 -14.84
N ILE A 82 1.71 -10.95 -14.05
CA ILE A 82 1.97 -10.45 -12.70
C ILE A 82 1.61 -11.54 -11.70
N SER A 83 2.51 -11.82 -10.78
CA SER A 83 2.30 -12.76 -9.70
C SER A 83 2.59 -12.12 -8.34
N PHE A 84 1.80 -12.46 -7.34
CA PHE A 84 1.92 -11.90 -6.00
C PHE A 84 2.36 -12.93 -4.96
N ASP A 85 3.12 -12.45 -3.97
CA ASP A 85 3.24 -13.08 -2.66
C ASP A 85 2.69 -12.11 -1.61
N PHE A 86 1.56 -12.47 -0.99
CA PHE A 86 0.87 -11.65 0.01
C PHE A 86 1.18 -12.15 1.42
N GLN A 87 2.06 -11.46 2.12
CA GLN A 87 2.50 -11.80 3.48
C GLN A 87 2.47 -10.59 4.43
N GLY A 88 2.92 -10.78 5.67
CA GLY A 88 3.33 -9.68 6.53
C GLY A 88 4.52 -8.94 5.90
N SER A 89 4.55 -7.61 6.01
CA SER A 89 5.60 -6.83 5.35
C SER A 89 7.01 -7.20 5.82
N GLN A 90 7.19 -7.56 7.09
CA GLN A 90 8.47 -8.01 7.65
C GLN A 90 8.94 -9.33 7.01
N ASP A 91 8.03 -10.27 6.72
CA ASP A 91 8.37 -11.55 6.07
C ASP A 91 8.80 -11.34 4.63
N LEU A 92 8.16 -10.37 3.94
CA LEU A 92 8.54 -9.99 2.57
C LEU A 92 9.95 -9.38 2.52
N VAL A 93 10.29 -8.51 3.48
CA VAL A 93 11.65 -7.96 3.58
C VAL A 93 12.66 -9.05 3.94
N ALA A 94 12.33 -9.93 4.88
CA ALA A 94 13.17 -11.07 5.22
C ALA A 94 13.37 -12.01 4.02
N SER A 95 12.34 -12.22 3.21
CA SER A 95 12.41 -13.00 1.97
C SER A 95 13.43 -12.41 0.99
N LEU A 96 13.37 -11.10 0.73
CA LEU A 96 14.35 -10.40 -0.11
C LEU A 96 15.77 -10.47 0.49
N ALA A 97 15.91 -10.25 1.80
CA ALA A 97 17.20 -10.32 2.49
C ALA A 97 17.84 -11.71 2.41
N ASN A 98 17.03 -12.77 2.34
CA ASN A 98 17.45 -14.14 2.16
C ASN A 98 17.75 -14.49 0.68
N GLY A 99 17.65 -13.51 -0.24
CA GLY A 99 18.03 -13.68 -1.64
C GLY A 99 16.91 -14.19 -2.55
N ASN A 100 15.66 -14.20 -2.12
CA ASN A 100 14.52 -14.49 -3.00
C ASN A 100 14.34 -13.35 -4.01
N SER A 101 14.15 -13.70 -5.29
CA SER A 101 13.95 -12.73 -6.36
C SER A 101 12.54 -12.16 -6.34
N ALA A 102 12.43 -10.86 -6.52
CA ALA A 102 11.18 -10.18 -6.82
C ALA A 102 11.46 -8.85 -7.53
N ASP A 103 10.46 -8.30 -8.21
CA ASP A 103 10.58 -7.08 -8.99
C ASP A 103 10.08 -5.85 -8.22
N VAL A 104 9.05 -6.03 -7.39
CA VAL A 104 8.38 -4.97 -6.64
C VAL A 104 8.20 -5.39 -5.18
N LEU A 105 8.38 -4.43 -4.27
CA LEU A 105 8.01 -4.53 -2.86
C LEU A 105 6.99 -3.44 -2.50
N ALA A 106 5.87 -3.81 -1.89
CA ALA A 106 4.87 -2.89 -1.33
C ALA A 106 4.56 -3.25 0.13
N THR A 107 4.83 -2.34 1.06
CA THR A 107 4.68 -2.57 2.50
C THR A 107 3.52 -1.78 3.10
N ALA A 108 3.02 -2.20 4.27
CA ALA A 108 1.92 -1.55 4.98
C ALA A 108 2.39 -0.51 6.01
N ASN A 109 3.67 -0.19 6.06
CA ASN A 109 4.23 0.90 6.86
C ASN A 109 5.60 1.37 6.34
N ASN A 110 5.98 2.56 6.75
CA ASN A 110 7.28 3.17 6.39
C ASN A 110 8.45 2.51 7.11
N SER A 111 8.27 1.97 8.33
CA SER A 111 9.36 1.35 9.09
C SER A 111 9.91 0.12 8.38
N THR A 112 9.04 -0.76 7.90
CA THR A 112 9.47 -1.97 7.19
C THR A 112 10.09 -1.64 5.82
N MET A 113 9.55 -0.65 5.08
CA MET A 113 10.18 -0.21 3.82
C MET A 113 11.54 0.44 4.07
N LYS A 114 11.67 1.20 5.17
CA LYS A 114 12.96 1.76 5.57
C LYS A 114 13.97 0.67 5.87
N GLU A 115 13.58 -0.41 6.54
CA GLU A 115 14.43 -1.57 6.78
C GLU A 115 14.94 -2.18 5.46
N ALA A 116 14.04 -2.37 4.48
CA ALA A 116 14.43 -2.83 3.15
C ALA A 116 15.41 -1.87 2.46
N SER A 117 15.20 -0.56 2.60
CA SER A 117 16.06 0.48 2.04
C SER A 117 17.45 0.52 2.71
N ASP A 118 17.50 0.43 4.04
CA ASP A 118 18.75 0.41 4.81
C ASP A 118 19.61 -0.82 4.42
N GLN A 119 18.97 -1.94 4.11
CA GLN A 119 19.60 -3.16 3.59
C GLN A 119 19.89 -3.08 2.08
N LYS A 120 19.55 -1.99 1.40
CA LYS A 120 19.72 -1.80 -0.06
C LYS A 120 18.99 -2.85 -0.91
N LEU A 121 17.87 -3.34 -0.43
CA LEU A 121 17.03 -4.33 -1.12
C LEU A 121 16.08 -3.69 -2.13
N VAL A 122 15.84 -2.37 -2.02
CA VAL A 122 14.92 -1.62 -2.86
C VAL A 122 15.53 -0.30 -3.35
N GLY A 123 15.00 0.22 -4.45
CA GLY A 123 15.31 1.54 -4.99
C GLY A 123 14.48 2.65 -4.33
N THR A 124 14.21 3.71 -5.11
CA THR A 124 13.38 4.83 -4.65
C THR A 124 11.97 4.37 -4.33
N GLN A 125 11.50 4.72 -3.14
CA GLN A 125 10.14 4.41 -2.69
C GLN A 125 9.17 5.56 -2.98
N THR A 126 7.91 5.23 -3.21
CA THR A 126 6.81 6.16 -3.40
C THR A 126 5.65 5.75 -2.48
N GLU A 127 5.14 6.69 -1.67
CA GLU A 127 3.89 6.45 -0.93
C GLU A 127 2.72 6.47 -1.90
N PHE A 128 1.84 5.46 -1.80
CA PHE A 128 0.71 5.33 -2.72
C PHE A 128 -0.65 5.21 -2.04
N ALA A 129 -0.69 4.93 -0.74
CA ALA A 129 -1.94 4.81 0.01
C ALA A 129 -1.72 5.04 1.50
N THR A 130 -2.83 5.27 2.21
CA THR A 130 -2.89 5.26 3.68
C THR A 130 -4.01 4.35 4.17
N ASN A 131 -3.95 3.94 5.46
CA ASN A 131 -4.97 3.13 6.10
C ASN A 131 -5.02 3.40 7.60
N VAL A 132 -6.13 3.06 8.25
CA VAL A 132 -6.30 3.19 9.69
C VAL A 132 -6.85 1.90 10.29
N LEU A 133 -6.61 1.68 11.57
CA LEU A 133 -7.11 0.52 12.27
C LEU A 133 -8.58 0.67 12.69
N THR A 134 -9.24 -0.46 12.84
CA THR A 134 -10.57 -0.60 13.39
C THR A 134 -10.68 -1.93 14.16
N LEU A 135 -11.74 -2.07 14.98
CA LEU A 135 -12.08 -3.31 15.63
C LEU A 135 -13.15 -4.04 14.81
N ILE A 136 -13.00 -5.32 14.64
CA ILE A 136 -14.02 -6.18 14.02
C ILE A 136 -14.45 -7.28 14.98
N VAL A 137 -15.69 -7.72 14.83
CA VAL A 137 -16.31 -8.82 15.58
C VAL A 137 -17.06 -9.71 14.61
N PRO A 138 -17.34 -10.99 14.93
CA PRO A 138 -18.19 -11.85 14.11
C PRO A 138 -19.56 -11.20 13.86
N LYS A 139 -20.15 -11.52 12.72
CA LYS A 139 -21.46 -10.96 12.33
C LYS A 139 -22.51 -11.13 13.41
N GLY A 140 -23.24 -10.04 13.70
CA GLY A 140 -24.23 -10.00 14.75
C GLY A 140 -23.66 -9.74 16.16
N ASN A 141 -22.34 -9.59 16.29
CA ASN A 141 -21.67 -9.23 17.54
C ASN A 141 -22.15 -10.02 18.77
N PRO A 142 -21.97 -11.34 18.81
CA PRO A 142 -22.55 -12.21 19.83
C PRO A 142 -22.07 -11.87 21.26
N LYS A 143 -20.88 -11.31 21.41
CA LYS A 143 -20.33 -10.88 22.69
C LYS A 143 -20.72 -9.45 23.09
N LYS A 144 -21.45 -8.72 22.24
CA LYS A 144 -21.89 -7.33 22.48
C LYS A 144 -20.71 -6.38 22.75
N ILE A 145 -19.61 -6.57 22.07
CA ILE A 145 -18.42 -5.73 22.17
C ILE A 145 -18.73 -4.36 21.57
N THR A 146 -18.42 -3.28 22.30
CA THR A 146 -18.79 -1.90 21.91
C THR A 146 -17.58 -1.01 21.66
N GLY A 147 -16.36 -1.52 21.82
CA GLY A 147 -15.12 -0.77 21.62
C GLY A 147 -13.93 -1.45 22.29
N LEU A 148 -12.85 -0.71 22.41
CA LEU A 148 -11.67 -1.13 23.16
C LEU A 148 -11.93 -1.03 24.68
N ALA A 149 -11.05 -1.56 25.50
CA ALA A 149 -11.13 -1.60 26.97
C ALA A 149 -12.14 -2.64 27.53
N SER A 150 -12.93 -2.32 28.54
CA SER A 150 -13.72 -3.29 29.32
C SER A 150 -14.72 -4.12 28.51
N SER A 151 -15.14 -3.67 27.33
CA SER A 151 -16.03 -4.49 26.48
C SER A 151 -15.32 -5.71 25.89
N LEU A 152 -14.01 -5.76 25.95
CA LEU A 152 -13.17 -6.90 25.54
C LEU A 152 -12.83 -7.86 26.69
N ASP A 153 -13.25 -7.56 27.92
CA ASP A 153 -12.96 -8.42 29.07
C ASP A 153 -13.61 -9.79 28.90
N GLY A 154 -12.79 -10.83 28.90
CA GLY A 154 -13.22 -12.21 28.67
C GLY A 154 -13.56 -12.55 27.22
N ALA A 155 -13.28 -11.69 26.27
CA ALA A 155 -13.36 -11.99 24.84
C ALA A 155 -12.02 -12.54 24.33
N ASN A 156 -12.08 -13.44 23.36
CA ASN A 156 -10.91 -13.89 22.61
C ASN A 156 -10.52 -12.82 21.60
N LEU A 157 -9.71 -11.86 22.04
CA LEU A 157 -9.15 -10.82 21.16
C LEU A 157 -7.94 -11.36 20.41
N VAL A 158 -7.89 -11.13 19.11
CA VAL A 158 -6.72 -11.42 18.25
C VAL A 158 -6.18 -10.13 17.65
N THR A 159 -4.87 -9.97 17.66
CA THR A 159 -4.18 -8.82 17.08
C THR A 159 -3.05 -9.29 16.16
N CYS A 160 -2.40 -8.38 15.49
CA CYS A 160 -1.12 -8.68 14.85
C CYS A 160 0.01 -8.65 15.87
N ALA A 161 1.06 -9.45 15.64
CA ALA A 161 2.30 -9.40 16.40
C ALA A 161 2.97 -8.01 16.30
N ALA A 162 3.69 -7.62 17.33
CA ALA A 162 4.16 -6.23 17.48
C ALA A 162 5.15 -5.79 16.39
N GLU A 163 5.84 -6.73 15.77
CA GLU A 163 6.84 -6.50 14.70
C GLU A 163 6.22 -6.31 13.32
N VAL A 164 4.94 -6.67 13.13
CA VAL A 164 4.29 -6.48 11.83
C VAL A 164 3.58 -5.12 11.76
N PRO A 165 3.31 -4.56 10.56
CA PRO A 165 2.75 -3.21 10.42
C PRO A 165 1.46 -2.96 11.21
N CYS A 166 0.52 -3.92 11.20
CA CYS A 166 -0.74 -3.81 11.95
C CYS A 166 -0.53 -3.91 13.46
N GLY A 167 0.45 -4.67 13.95
CA GLY A 167 0.82 -4.75 15.36
C GLY A 167 1.53 -3.49 15.84
N GLU A 168 2.48 -2.97 15.07
CA GLU A 168 3.10 -1.67 15.32
C GLU A 168 2.05 -0.56 15.43
N ALA A 169 1.09 -0.54 14.51
CA ALA A 169 -0.02 0.41 14.54
C ALA A 169 -0.93 0.21 15.75
N THR A 170 -1.23 -1.05 16.12
CA THR A 170 -2.00 -1.38 17.31
C THR A 170 -1.32 -0.87 18.57
N LYS A 171 0.00 -1.03 18.68
CA LYS A 171 0.78 -0.49 19.81
C LYS A 171 0.73 1.04 19.86
N LYS A 172 0.85 1.72 18.71
CA LYS A 172 0.72 3.19 18.65
C LYS A 172 -0.69 3.63 19.06
N LEU A 173 -1.72 2.94 18.58
CA LEU A 173 -3.12 3.19 18.90
C LEU A 173 -3.40 3.03 20.39
N THR A 174 -2.97 1.93 21.00
CA THR A 174 -3.17 1.68 22.43
C THR A 174 -2.47 2.72 23.29
N ASN A 175 -1.24 3.12 22.92
CA ASN A 175 -0.51 4.17 23.60
C ASN A 175 -1.24 5.53 23.50
N ALA A 176 -1.73 5.88 22.30
CA ALA A 176 -2.43 7.15 22.07
C ALA A 176 -3.76 7.23 22.84
N LEU A 177 -4.46 6.12 22.98
CA LEU A 177 -5.75 6.05 23.69
C LEU A 177 -5.62 5.73 25.19
N GLY A 178 -4.42 5.40 25.68
CA GLY A 178 -4.21 5.00 27.07
C GLY A 178 -4.91 3.69 27.46
N VAL A 179 -5.08 2.75 26.49
CA VAL A 179 -5.73 1.46 26.72
C VAL A 179 -4.71 0.33 26.73
N THR A 180 -5.01 -0.72 27.48
CA THR A 180 -4.24 -1.98 27.47
C THR A 180 -5.09 -3.07 26.85
N LEU A 181 -4.51 -3.83 25.95
CA LEU A 181 -5.14 -4.98 25.31
C LEU A 181 -4.45 -6.26 25.76
N ASN A 182 -5.22 -7.33 25.89
CA ASN A 182 -4.73 -8.66 26.27
C ASN A 182 -5.15 -9.67 25.20
N PRO A 183 -4.46 -9.69 24.03
CA PRO A 183 -4.80 -10.63 22.98
C PRO A 183 -4.48 -12.07 23.41
N VAL A 184 -5.35 -13.02 23.03
CA VAL A 184 -5.12 -14.46 23.23
C VAL A 184 -4.22 -15.04 22.14
N SER A 185 -4.06 -14.33 21.02
CA SER A 185 -3.20 -14.71 19.89
C SER A 185 -2.73 -13.48 19.13
N GLU A 186 -1.51 -13.54 18.61
CA GLU A 186 -0.88 -12.50 17.80
C GLU A 186 -0.44 -13.11 16.46
N GLU A 187 -0.90 -12.51 15.35
CA GLU A 187 -0.74 -13.06 14.01
C GLU A 187 0.34 -12.34 13.20
N GLN A 188 0.98 -13.06 12.28
CA GLN A 188 2.04 -12.49 11.44
C GLN A 188 1.53 -11.67 10.25
N LYS A 189 0.22 -11.70 9.97
CA LYS A 189 -0.42 -10.86 8.95
C LYS A 189 -1.88 -10.55 9.31
N VAL A 190 -2.36 -9.41 8.86
CA VAL A 190 -3.70 -8.90 9.21
C VAL A 190 -4.83 -9.79 8.68
N THR A 191 -4.61 -10.46 7.55
CA THR A 191 -5.60 -11.40 6.98
C THR A 191 -5.85 -12.61 7.86
N ASP A 192 -4.88 -13.03 8.67
CA ASP A 192 -5.07 -14.12 9.63
C ASP A 192 -5.89 -13.66 10.84
N VAL A 193 -5.67 -12.43 11.34
CA VAL A 193 -6.54 -11.80 12.35
C VAL A 193 -7.98 -11.76 11.83
N ARG A 194 -8.18 -11.24 10.62
CA ARG A 194 -9.49 -11.17 9.99
C ARG A 194 -10.12 -12.56 9.84
N GLY A 195 -9.38 -13.54 9.34
CA GLY A 195 -9.85 -14.91 9.14
C GLY A 195 -10.33 -15.58 10.42
N LYS A 196 -9.64 -15.39 11.54
CA LYS A 196 -10.05 -15.91 12.86
C LYS A 196 -11.37 -15.31 13.35
N VAL A 197 -11.60 -14.02 13.08
CA VAL A 197 -12.88 -13.38 13.40
C VAL A 197 -13.98 -13.84 12.45
N GLU A 198 -13.72 -13.92 11.13
CA GLU A 198 -14.66 -14.41 10.13
C GLU A 198 -15.16 -15.85 10.40
N SER A 199 -14.26 -16.71 10.92
CA SER A 199 -14.59 -18.11 11.26
C SER A 199 -15.26 -18.27 12.63
N GLY A 200 -15.28 -17.21 13.46
CA GLY A 200 -15.77 -17.27 14.83
C GLY A 200 -14.79 -17.92 15.82
N GLU A 201 -13.53 -18.15 15.41
CA GLU A 201 -12.46 -18.61 16.30
C GLU A 201 -12.07 -17.50 17.29
N ALA A 202 -12.13 -16.24 16.87
CA ALA A 202 -11.94 -15.07 17.71
C ALA A 202 -13.25 -14.29 17.88
N ASP A 203 -13.43 -13.70 19.07
CA ASP A 203 -14.58 -12.84 19.39
C ASP A 203 -14.38 -11.41 18.89
N ALA A 204 -13.13 -10.99 18.72
CA ALA A 204 -12.75 -9.67 18.22
C ALA A 204 -11.36 -9.69 17.60
N GLY A 205 -11.12 -8.75 16.68
CA GLY A 205 -9.80 -8.55 16.07
C GLY A 205 -9.54 -7.10 15.72
N ILE A 206 -8.29 -6.67 15.84
CA ILE A 206 -7.86 -5.35 15.34
C ILE A 206 -7.26 -5.54 13.96
N VAL A 207 -7.88 -4.87 12.98
CA VAL A 207 -7.51 -4.95 11.55
C VAL A 207 -7.56 -3.55 10.93
N TYR A 208 -7.20 -3.43 9.67
CA TYR A 208 -7.42 -2.18 8.95
C TYR A 208 -8.89 -2.02 8.51
N THR A 209 -9.31 -0.78 8.26
CA THR A 209 -10.67 -0.50 7.75
C THR A 209 -10.94 -1.19 6.42
N THR A 210 -9.93 -1.36 5.58
CA THR A 210 -10.00 -2.10 4.31
C THR A 210 -10.28 -3.59 4.51
N ASP A 211 -9.69 -4.23 5.53
CA ASP A 211 -9.96 -5.61 5.89
C ASP A 211 -11.40 -5.80 6.38
N ALA A 212 -11.88 -4.86 7.21
CA ALA A 212 -13.27 -4.86 7.66
C ALA A 212 -14.25 -4.71 6.49
N ALA A 213 -13.95 -3.84 5.52
CA ALA A 213 -14.74 -3.65 4.31
C ALA A 213 -14.77 -4.90 3.42
N ALA A 214 -13.62 -5.57 3.26
CA ALA A 214 -13.51 -6.82 2.51
C ALA A 214 -14.32 -7.97 3.13
N ALA A 215 -14.48 -7.97 4.45
CA ALA A 215 -15.19 -9.01 5.21
C ALA A 215 -16.60 -8.62 5.67
N LYS A 216 -17.19 -7.53 5.16
CA LYS A 216 -18.46 -6.92 5.63
C LYS A 216 -19.64 -7.87 5.79
N ASP A 217 -19.66 -8.96 5.02
CA ASP A 217 -20.74 -9.95 5.07
C ASP A 217 -20.56 -10.95 6.23
N LYS A 218 -19.36 -11.07 6.77
CA LYS A 218 -18.99 -12.03 7.83
C LYS A 218 -18.66 -11.35 9.16
N VAL A 219 -18.32 -10.08 9.16
CA VAL A 219 -17.96 -9.32 10.35
C VAL A 219 -18.78 -8.05 10.47
N ASP A 220 -18.89 -7.55 11.69
CA ASP A 220 -19.34 -6.20 11.97
C ASP A 220 -18.14 -5.34 12.42
N LYS A 221 -18.06 -4.12 11.88
CA LYS A 221 -17.06 -3.12 12.27
C LYS A 221 -17.54 -2.40 13.54
N ILE A 222 -16.68 -2.29 14.50
CA ILE A 222 -16.89 -1.49 15.72
C ILE A 222 -15.99 -0.26 15.62
N ASP A 223 -16.58 0.92 15.68
CA ASP A 223 -15.82 2.16 15.66
C ASP A 223 -14.99 2.30 16.96
N ILE A 224 -13.74 2.67 16.78
CA ILE A 224 -12.81 2.97 17.86
C ILE A 224 -12.51 4.48 17.84
N PRO A 225 -12.15 5.08 18.98
CA PRO A 225 -11.80 6.50 19.02
C PRO A 225 -10.68 6.82 18.04
N ASP A 226 -10.71 8.01 17.46
CA ASP A 226 -9.61 8.49 16.63
C ASP A 226 -8.34 8.62 17.45
N SER A 227 -7.32 7.89 17.06
CA SER A 227 -6.00 7.88 17.69
C SER A 227 -4.98 8.75 16.96
N GLY A 228 -5.32 9.28 15.77
CA GLY A 228 -4.38 9.92 14.86
C GLY A 228 -3.34 8.95 14.26
N VAL A 229 -3.46 7.66 14.48
CA VAL A 229 -2.52 6.66 13.95
C VAL A 229 -2.92 6.28 12.54
N VAL A 230 -2.07 6.64 11.58
CA VAL A 230 -2.23 6.34 10.16
C VAL A 230 -1.09 5.46 9.69
N ASN A 231 -1.39 4.40 8.97
CA ASN A 231 -0.41 3.60 8.25
C ASN A 231 -0.21 4.17 6.85
N HIS A 232 1.05 4.35 6.47
CA HIS A 232 1.48 4.83 5.16
C HIS A 232 2.02 3.65 4.36
N TYR A 233 1.56 3.49 3.14
CA TYR A 233 1.89 2.36 2.26
C TYR A 233 2.85 2.80 1.17
N PRO A 234 4.15 2.52 1.31
CA PRO A 234 5.13 2.74 0.26
C PRO A 234 5.25 1.54 -0.67
N ILE A 235 5.59 1.82 -1.94
CA ILE A 235 5.94 0.86 -2.98
C ILE A 235 7.30 1.23 -3.58
N ALA A 236 8.10 0.24 -3.92
CA ALA A 236 9.39 0.43 -4.58
C ALA A 236 9.71 -0.73 -5.52
N GLN A 237 10.48 -0.45 -6.57
CA GLN A 237 11.17 -1.49 -7.31
C GLN A 237 12.29 -2.08 -6.47
N THR A 238 12.50 -3.39 -6.54
CA THR A 238 13.64 -4.03 -5.85
C THR A 238 14.98 -3.60 -6.45
N ALA A 239 16.06 -3.82 -5.74
CA ALA A 239 17.40 -3.43 -6.21
C ALA A 239 17.87 -4.25 -7.41
N ASN A 240 17.41 -5.49 -7.54
CA ASN A 240 17.78 -6.42 -8.60
C ASN A 240 16.54 -7.08 -9.21
N PRO A 241 15.70 -6.32 -9.92
CA PRO A 241 14.49 -6.85 -10.54
C PRO A 241 14.85 -7.72 -11.75
N GLU A 242 14.15 -8.82 -11.95
CA GLU A 242 14.27 -9.64 -13.14
C GLU A 242 13.57 -8.97 -14.35
N ASN A 243 12.48 -8.23 -14.07
CA ASN A 243 11.73 -7.48 -15.08
C ASN A 243 11.52 -6.01 -14.65
N ALA A 244 12.56 -5.20 -14.80
CA ALA A 244 12.54 -3.78 -14.41
C ALA A 244 11.46 -2.97 -15.17
N ALA A 245 11.22 -3.28 -16.44
CA ALA A 245 10.21 -2.59 -17.25
C ALA A 245 8.80 -2.94 -16.80
N GLY A 246 8.52 -4.20 -16.54
CA GLY A 246 7.24 -4.67 -16.01
C GLY A 246 6.97 -4.15 -14.59
N ALA A 247 8.00 -4.16 -13.73
CA ALA A 247 7.92 -3.57 -12.40
C ALA A 247 7.51 -2.09 -12.44
N LYS A 248 8.13 -1.33 -13.34
CA LYS A 248 7.78 0.08 -13.54
C LYS A 248 6.34 0.25 -13.99
N VAL A 249 5.87 -0.54 -14.95
CA VAL A 249 4.48 -0.50 -15.42
C VAL A 249 3.50 -0.76 -14.28
N PHE A 250 3.77 -1.76 -13.44
CA PHE A 250 2.92 -2.05 -12.30
C PHE A 250 2.93 -0.91 -11.26
N ILE A 251 4.11 -0.37 -10.90
CA ILE A 251 4.23 0.76 -9.97
C ILE A 251 3.51 2.00 -10.50
N ASP A 252 3.69 2.33 -11.79
CA ASP A 252 3.00 3.45 -12.43
C ASP A 252 1.48 3.26 -12.42
N ALA A 253 0.99 2.04 -12.62
CA ALA A 253 -0.44 1.72 -12.55
C ALA A 253 -0.99 1.90 -11.13
N VAL A 254 -0.28 1.41 -10.10
CA VAL A 254 -0.69 1.55 -8.68
C VAL A 254 -0.73 3.03 -8.26
N THR A 255 0.29 3.80 -8.62
CA THR A 255 0.42 5.22 -8.24
C THR A 255 -0.37 6.16 -9.14
N GLY A 256 -0.76 5.70 -10.32
CA GLY A 256 -1.54 6.45 -11.31
C GLY A 256 -3.04 6.49 -11.00
N LYS A 257 -3.78 7.24 -11.81
CA LYS A 257 -5.22 7.49 -11.61
C LYS A 257 -6.03 6.20 -11.44
N THR A 258 -5.84 5.23 -12.32
CA THR A 258 -6.59 3.96 -12.29
C THR A 258 -6.37 3.20 -11.00
N GLY A 259 -5.12 3.04 -10.57
CA GLY A 259 -4.78 2.38 -9.32
C GLY A 259 -5.33 3.12 -8.10
N GLN A 260 -5.24 4.45 -8.09
CA GLN A 260 -5.78 5.27 -7.01
C GLN A 260 -7.31 5.18 -6.91
N GLU A 261 -8.03 5.07 -8.02
CA GLU A 261 -9.47 4.83 -8.04
C GLU A 261 -9.82 3.43 -7.50
N VAL A 262 -9.02 2.41 -7.85
CA VAL A 262 -9.18 1.06 -7.27
C VAL A 262 -8.95 1.09 -5.77
N LEU A 263 -7.82 1.62 -5.32
CA LEU A 263 -7.46 1.71 -3.90
C LEU A 263 -8.55 2.43 -3.08
N ALA A 264 -9.09 3.54 -3.59
CA ALA A 264 -10.18 4.27 -2.95
C ALA A 264 -11.46 3.41 -2.82
N ARG A 265 -11.81 2.60 -3.83
CA ARG A 265 -12.97 1.67 -3.75
C ARG A 265 -12.77 0.60 -2.69
N TYR A 266 -11.54 0.18 -2.45
CA TYR A 266 -11.20 -0.76 -1.37
C TYR A 266 -11.10 -0.10 0.00
N GLY A 267 -11.26 1.24 0.09
CA GLY A 267 -11.28 1.99 1.34
C GLY A 267 -9.91 2.48 1.80
N PHE A 268 -8.89 2.43 0.96
CA PHE A 268 -7.61 3.09 1.23
C PHE A 268 -7.74 4.60 1.13
N GLY A 269 -7.03 5.31 2.00
CA GLY A 269 -6.85 6.76 1.89
C GLY A 269 -5.80 7.12 0.84
N ALA A 270 -5.90 8.33 0.30
CA ALA A 270 -4.91 8.85 -0.64
C ALA A 270 -3.55 9.09 0.02
N PRO A 271 -2.43 9.02 -0.74
CA PRO A 271 -1.11 9.33 -0.21
C PRO A 271 -1.05 10.79 0.30
N GLY A 272 -0.31 11.02 1.37
CA GLY A 272 -0.16 12.35 1.98
C GLY A 272 -1.37 12.89 2.75
N ASN A 273 -2.53 12.22 2.73
CA ASN A 273 -3.73 12.63 3.47
C ASN A 273 -3.88 11.80 4.75
N ALA A 274 -3.32 12.29 5.84
CA ALA A 274 -3.57 11.79 7.18
C ALA A 274 -4.93 12.29 7.73
N THR A 275 -6.04 12.00 7.05
CA THR A 275 -7.37 12.24 7.62
C THR A 275 -8.01 10.91 7.96
N ALA A 276 -8.19 10.68 9.24
CA ALA A 276 -8.98 9.58 9.78
C ALA A 276 -10.37 9.57 9.15
N GLY A 277 -10.71 8.45 8.48
CA GLY A 277 -12.08 8.03 8.25
C GLY A 277 -12.97 8.96 7.43
N ALA A 278 -12.81 8.98 6.10
CA ALA A 278 -13.90 9.38 5.23
C ALA A 278 -14.94 8.26 5.16
N SER A 279 -16.02 8.41 5.90
CA SER A 279 -17.28 7.72 5.66
C SER A 279 -17.68 7.94 4.21
N ALA A 280 -17.77 6.87 3.42
CA ALA A 280 -18.30 6.91 2.07
C ALA A 280 -19.78 7.27 2.14
N GLY A 281 -20.07 8.58 2.05
CA GLY A 281 -21.38 9.13 1.83
C GLY A 281 -21.39 9.81 0.47
N ALA A 282 -22.08 9.19 -0.49
CA ALA A 282 -22.38 9.79 -1.77
C ALA A 282 -23.13 11.11 -1.56
N SER A 283 -22.66 12.19 -2.16
CA SER A 283 -23.54 13.29 -2.54
C SER A 283 -23.01 14.02 -3.75
N SER A 284 -23.70 13.78 -4.84
CA SER A 284 -23.69 14.62 -6.03
C SER A 284 -24.52 15.88 -5.74
N SER A 285 -24.03 17.07 -6.07
CA SER A 285 -24.71 17.96 -6.99
C SER A 285 -24.04 19.35 -7.03
N ALA A 286 -23.83 19.76 -8.24
CA ALA A 286 -23.40 21.09 -8.63
C ALA A 286 -24.41 22.15 -8.25
N GLY A 287 -23.95 23.37 -7.96
CA GLY A 287 -24.76 24.55 -7.78
C GLY A 287 -23.90 25.79 -7.70
N SER A 288 -23.56 26.33 -8.87
CA SER A 288 -23.02 27.69 -9.04
C SER A 288 -24.06 28.71 -8.69
N SER A 289 -23.79 29.75 -7.89
CA SER A 289 -24.36 31.08 -8.04
C SER A 289 -23.70 32.11 -7.14
N THR A 290 -23.03 33.04 -7.78
CA THR A 290 -22.85 34.49 -7.60
C THR A 290 -23.20 35.14 -6.26
N ALA A 291 -22.19 35.87 -5.76
CA ALA A 291 -22.36 36.98 -4.80
C ALA A 291 -23.15 38.18 -5.37
N PRO A 292 -23.69 39.09 -4.55
CA PRO A 292 -22.94 40.32 -4.38
C PRO A 292 -22.95 40.95 -2.97
N SER A 293 -22.01 41.84 -2.83
CA SER A 293 -21.62 42.79 -1.80
C SER A 293 -22.74 43.76 -1.35
N GLN A 294 -22.72 44.17 -0.06
CA GLN A 294 -22.75 45.55 0.50
C GLN A 294 -23.03 45.50 2.01
N ALA A 295 -22.19 45.97 2.81
CA ALA A 295 -21.91 47.30 3.37
C ALA A 295 -22.71 47.66 4.66
N ALA A 296 -21.92 47.77 5.72
CA ALA A 296 -21.90 48.73 6.83
C ALA A 296 -23.18 49.12 7.58
N THR A 297 -23.17 49.02 8.91
CA THR A 297 -23.10 50.20 9.82
C THR A 297 -23.06 49.78 11.31
N SER A 298 -22.18 50.36 12.00
CA SER A 298 -21.95 50.81 13.37
C SER A 298 -23.09 50.79 14.41
N GLY A 299 -22.69 50.59 15.67
CA GLY A 299 -23.38 50.98 16.92
C GLY A 299 -23.11 50.00 18.04
N GLU A 300 -22.17 50.20 18.83
CA GLU A 300 -21.91 50.92 20.06
C GLU A 300 -22.54 50.36 21.34
N SER A 301 -21.62 49.99 22.26
CA SER A 301 -21.61 50.19 23.73
C SER A 301 -22.65 49.50 24.64
N ALA A 302 -22.20 48.67 25.52
CA ALA A 302 -22.13 48.89 26.97
C ALA A 302 -21.89 47.59 27.77
N SER A 303 -20.82 47.53 28.45
CA SER A 303 -20.62 46.81 29.73
C SER A 303 -20.95 47.84 30.85
N PRO A 304 -21.18 47.55 32.11
CA PRO A 304 -20.56 46.51 32.95
C PRO A 304 -21.50 45.97 34.05
N GLN A 305 -21.13 44.98 34.81
CA GLN A 305 -20.84 45.11 36.26
C GLN A 305 -20.91 43.77 37.01
N ALA A 306 -20.00 43.66 37.90
CA ALA A 306 -19.72 42.57 38.80
C ALA A 306 -20.74 42.44 39.95
N ALA A 307 -20.85 41.23 40.52
CA ALA A 307 -21.15 41.07 41.93
C ALA A 307 -20.48 39.81 42.53
N LYS A 308 -19.66 40.06 43.53
CA LYS A 308 -19.10 39.13 44.48
C LYS A 308 -20.18 38.62 45.45
N SER A 309 -20.02 37.41 46.00
CA SER A 309 -20.12 37.14 47.45
C SER A 309 -19.97 35.68 47.70
N THR A 310 -18.88 35.27 48.36
CA THR A 310 -18.59 34.81 49.73
C THR A 310 -19.28 33.50 50.14
N ALA A 311 -18.48 32.47 50.28
CA ALA A 311 -17.98 31.79 51.48
C ALA A 311 -19.05 31.16 52.42
N GLU A 312 -18.85 29.91 52.78
CA GLU A 312 -18.56 29.39 54.15
C GLU A 312 -18.72 27.87 54.15
N THR A 313 -17.72 27.08 54.42
CA THR A 313 -17.28 26.35 55.60
C THR A 313 -18.38 25.54 56.33
N THR A 314 -18.26 24.24 56.41
CA THR A 314 -18.00 23.43 57.61
C THR A 314 -18.06 21.94 57.29
N ALA A 315 -17.00 21.25 57.69
CA ALA A 315 -17.02 19.81 58.04
C ALA A 315 -17.58 19.60 59.47
N PRO A 316 -17.89 18.42 59.95
CA PRO A 316 -16.86 17.44 60.32
C PRO A 316 -16.92 16.12 59.58
#